data_f7ff732bd8d206b81ed561c373957411
#
_entry.id   f7ff732bd8d206b81ed561c373957411
#
_cell.length_a   1.000
_cell.length_b   1.000
_cell.length_c   1.000
_cell.angle_alpha   90.00
_cell.angle_beta   90.00
_cell.angle_gamma   90.00
#
_symmetry.space_group_name_H-M   'P 1'
#
loop_
_entity.id
_entity.type
_entity.pdbx_description
1 polymer ?
#
loop_
_entity_poly.entity_id
_entity_poly.type
_entity_poly.pdbx_seq_one_letter_code
_entity_poly.pdbx_strand_id
1 'polypeptide(L)'
;MSDKSDFQHELSEFGLDYVAGDKPVVTAREKGLKYKMEAEFDMDNLKEFVEELKAGNLEAHIKSEAVPDNSANDVKVAVAKNFEELVTKSEKDVLVEFYAPWCGHCKSLAPKYDELGAKMKEENVEIVKMDATANDVPPAFDVKVTKSSLHQNIC
;
A
#
# COMPACT_ATOMS: atom_id res chain seq x y z
N MET A 1 2.73 -9.07 -28.26
CA MET A 1 1.89 -8.96 -27.07
C MET A 1 2.42 -9.99 -26.10
N SER A 2 2.94 -9.54 -24.97
CA SER A 2 3.42 -10.44 -23.92
C SER A 2 2.22 -10.93 -23.09
N ASP A 3 2.27 -12.16 -22.60
CA ASP A 3 1.23 -12.70 -21.74
C ASP A 3 1.27 -11.99 -20.37
N LYS A 4 0.14 -11.77 -19.74
CA LYS A 4 0.04 -11.20 -18.39
C LYS A 4 0.84 -12.01 -17.35
N SER A 5 1.02 -13.32 -17.59
CA SER A 5 1.83 -14.19 -16.73
C SER A 5 3.29 -13.77 -16.63
N ASP A 6 3.84 -13.14 -17.69
CA ASP A 6 5.21 -12.65 -17.72
C ASP A 6 5.42 -11.40 -16.87
N PHE A 7 4.32 -10.73 -16.51
CA PHE A 7 4.29 -9.45 -15.77
C PHE A 7 3.66 -9.55 -14.38
N GLN A 8 3.59 -10.73 -13.79
CA GLN A 8 2.98 -10.91 -12.45
C GLN A 8 3.58 -10.00 -11.39
N HIS A 9 4.90 -9.79 -11.43
CA HIS A 9 5.56 -8.90 -10.47
C HIS A 9 5.11 -7.46 -10.66
N GLU A 10 5.03 -6.97 -11.89
CA GLU A 10 4.57 -5.62 -12.20
C GLU A 10 3.10 -5.43 -11.83
N LEU A 11 2.24 -6.41 -12.14
CA LEU A 11 0.83 -6.38 -11.75
C LEU A 11 0.68 -6.28 -10.23
N SER A 12 1.47 -7.04 -9.47
CA SER A 12 1.43 -7.01 -8.00
C SER A 12 1.81 -5.65 -7.41
N GLU A 13 2.68 -4.89 -8.08
CA GLU A 13 3.04 -3.53 -7.67
C GLU A 13 1.89 -2.52 -7.84
N PHE A 14 0.94 -2.83 -8.72
CA PHE A 14 -0.31 -2.07 -8.88
C PHE A 14 -1.46 -2.62 -8.03
N GLY A 15 -1.20 -3.65 -7.21
CA GLY A 15 -2.25 -4.34 -6.45
C GLY A 15 -3.20 -5.15 -7.33
N LEU A 16 -2.72 -5.60 -8.50
CA LEU A 16 -3.47 -6.38 -9.46
C LEU A 16 -2.97 -7.82 -9.47
N ASP A 17 -3.91 -8.77 -9.47
CA ASP A 17 -3.61 -10.18 -9.64
C ASP A 17 -3.81 -10.60 -11.10
N TYR A 18 -3.05 -11.62 -11.52
CA TYR A 18 -3.27 -12.25 -12.81
C TYR A 18 -4.40 -13.28 -12.71
N VAL A 19 -5.45 -13.07 -13.49
CA VAL A 19 -6.50 -14.08 -13.72
C VAL A 19 -6.56 -14.38 -15.21
N ALA A 20 -6.49 -15.65 -15.57
CA ALA A 20 -6.57 -16.07 -16.98
C ALA A 20 -7.93 -15.66 -17.58
N GLY A 21 -7.91 -14.95 -18.69
CA GLY A 21 -9.13 -14.46 -19.37
C GLY A 21 -9.59 -13.06 -18.96
N ASP A 22 -8.89 -12.39 -18.03
CA ASP A 22 -9.19 -11.00 -17.69
C ASP A 22 -8.96 -10.04 -18.85
N LYS A 23 -9.70 -8.92 -18.80
CA LYS A 23 -9.55 -7.82 -19.75
C LYS A 23 -8.13 -7.24 -19.71
N PRO A 24 -7.64 -6.68 -20.82
CA PRO A 24 -6.36 -5.97 -20.84
C PRO A 24 -6.34 -4.82 -19.82
N VAL A 25 -5.22 -4.67 -19.12
CA VAL A 25 -4.98 -3.55 -18.21
C VAL A 25 -3.86 -2.70 -18.77
N VAL A 26 -4.06 -1.39 -18.79
CA VAL A 26 -3.04 -0.41 -19.19
C VAL A 26 -2.52 0.28 -17.93
N THR A 27 -1.21 0.23 -17.75
CA THR A 27 -0.51 0.93 -16.68
C THR A 27 0.61 1.78 -17.26
N ALA A 28 0.95 2.85 -16.57
CA ALA A 28 2.06 3.72 -16.93
C ALA A 28 2.87 4.11 -15.68
N ARG A 29 4.14 4.46 -15.89
CA ARG A 29 5.00 5.03 -14.87
C ARG A 29 5.62 6.31 -15.37
N GLU A 30 5.52 7.37 -14.61
CA GLU A 30 6.19 8.63 -14.88
C GLU A 30 6.74 9.21 -13.58
N LYS A 31 8.02 9.59 -13.57
CA LYS A 31 8.72 10.22 -12.43
C LYS A 31 8.57 9.43 -11.11
N GLY A 32 8.53 8.09 -11.20
CA GLY A 32 8.38 7.22 -10.04
C GLY A 32 6.93 7.01 -9.57
N LEU A 33 5.96 7.71 -10.14
CA LEU A 33 4.55 7.52 -9.87
C LEU A 33 3.97 6.45 -10.80
N LYS A 34 2.96 5.76 -10.30
CA LYS A 34 2.22 4.71 -11.01
C LYS A 34 0.86 5.27 -11.45
N TYR A 35 0.42 4.91 -12.64
CA TYR A 35 -0.89 5.28 -13.18
C TYR A 35 -1.55 4.07 -13.79
N LYS A 36 -2.85 3.94 -13.62
CA LYS A 36 -3.67 2.86 -14.16
C LYS A 36 -4.85 3.43 -14.91
N MET A 37 -5.09 2.95 -16.13
CA MET A 37 -6.28 3.29 -16.88
C MET A 37 -7.49 2.56 -16.28
N GLU A 38 -8.48 3.31 -15.81
CA GLU A 38 -9.69 2.73 -15.21
C GLU A 38 -10.74 2.36 -16.25
N ALA A 39 -10.72 3.03 -17.42
CA ALA A 39 -11.59 2.73 -18.52
C ALA A 39 -11.25 1.39 -19.20
N GLU A 40 -12.21 0.76 -19.85
CA GLU A 40 -11.96 -0.43 -20.66
C GLU A 40 -10.97 -0.13 -21.80
N PHE A 41 -10.16 -1.14 -22.14
CA PHE A 41 -9.16 -0.98 -23.18
C PHE A 41 -9.83 -0.86 -24.57
N ASP A 42 -9.72 0.33 -25.15
CA ASP A 42 -9.90 0.60 -26.56
C ASP A 42 -8.91 1.70 -27.01
N MET A 43 -8.87 2.00 -28.31
CA MET A 43 -7.90 2.94 -28.85
C MET A 43 -8.18 4.40 -28.49
N ASP A 44 -9.43 4.74 -28.24
CA ASP A 44 -9.81 6.11 -27.90
C ASP A 44 -9.53 6.38 -26.41
N ASN A 45 -9.92 5.46 -25.53
CA ASN A 45 -9.57 5.50 -24.11
C ASN A 45 -8.05 5.47 -23.88
N LEU A 46 -7.30 4.71 -24.69
CA LEU A 46 -5.84 4.70 -24.62
C LEU A 46 -5.23 6.05 -24.99
N LYS A 47 -5.75 6.71 -26.02
CA LYS A 47 -5.28 8.06 -26.44
C LYS A 47 -5.57 9.07 -25.35
N GLU A 48 -6.79 9.09 -24.81
CA GLU A 48 -7.18 9.97 -23.71
C GLU A 48 -6.27 9.77 -22.48
N PHE A 49 -6.07 8.52 -22.08
CA PHE A 49 -5.17 8.18 -20.98
C PHE A 49 -3.74 8.72 -21.18
N VAL A 50 -3.18 8.58 -22.40
CA VAL A 50 -1.84 9.07 -22.72
C VAL A 50 -1.78 10.61 -22.76
N GLU A 51 -2.83 11.26 -23.25
CA GLU A 51 -2.93 12.72 -23.28
C GLU A 51 -3.02 13.30 -21.86
N GLU A 52 -3.89 12.74 -21.03
CA GLU A 52 -4.03 13.12 -19.62
C GLU A 52 -2.75 12.86 -18.80
N LEU A 53 -2.05 11.74 -19.07
CA LEU A 53 -0.76 11.43 -18.47
C LEU A 53 0.28 12.51 -18.80
N LYS A 54 0.39 12.91 -20.08
CA LYS A 54 1.30 13.95 -20.54
C LYS A 54 0.95 15.33 -20.01
N ALA A 55 -0.34 15.59 -19.85
CA ALA A 55 -0.83 16.86 -19.26
C ALA A 55 -0.62 16.90 -17.73
N GLY A 56 -0.35 15.76 -17.09
CA GLY A 56 -0.20 15.65 -15.64
C GLY A 56 -1.53 15.75 -14.87
N ASN A 57 -2.64 15.45 -15.53
CA ASN A 57 -3.99 15.52 -14.94
C ASN A 57 -4.41 14.22 -14.25
N LEU A 58 -3.69 13.12 -14.49
CA LEU A 58 -4.01 11.84 -13.87
C LEU A 58 -3.61 11.80 -12.40
N GLU A 59 -4.49 11.26 -11.58
CA GLU A 59 -4.15 10.91 -10.20
C GLU A 59 -3.24 9.67 -10.18
N ALA A 60 -2.21 9.71 -9.34
CA ALA A 60 -1.32 8.58 -9.17
C ALA A 60 -2.06 7.39 -8.56
N HIS A 61 -1.88 6.21 -9.15
CA HIS A 61 -2.42 4.97 -8.61
C HIS A 61 -1.63 4.58 -7.34
N ILE A 62 -2.35 4.42 -6.25
CA ILE A 62 -1.81 4.00 -4.95
C ILE A 62 -2.32 2.58 -4.67
N LYS A 63 -1.40 1.64 -4.53
CA LYS A 63 -1.72 0.30 -4.05
C LYS A 63 -2.18 0.41 -2.60
N SER A 64 -3.42 0.04 -2.32
CA SER A 64 -4.00 0.11 -0.99
C SER A 64 -5.06 -0.96 -0.81
N GLU A 65 -5.07 -1.56 0.37
CA GLU A 65 -6.23 -2.32 0.83
C GLU A 65 -7.44 -1.41 1.07
N ALA A 66 -8.60 -2.03 1.30
CA ALA A 66 -9.78 -1.30 1.74
C ALA A 66 -9.55 -0.67 3.12
N VAL A 67 -10.03 0.55 3.32
CA VAL A 67 -9.91 1.24 4.62
C VAL A 67 -10.72 0.46 5.67
N PRO A 68 -10.08 -0.04 6.74
CA PRO A 68 -10.75 -0.80 7.77
C PRO A 68 -11.48 0.12 8.76
N ASP A 69 -12.49 -0.43 9.44
CA ASP A 69 -13.09 0.25 10.59
C ASP A 69 -12.17 0.07 11.81
N ASN A 70 -11.60 1.17 12.26
CA ASN A 70 -10.70 1.23 13.42
C ASN A 70 -11.40 1.65 14.73
N SER A 71 -12.71 1.84 14.72
CA SER A 71 -13.46 2.43 15.86
C SER A 71 -13.36 1.62 17.16
N ALA A 72 -13.19 0.31 17.06
CA ALA A 72 -13.11 -0.61 18.21
C ALA A 72 -11.68 -1.11 18.50
N ASN A 73 -10.69 -0.68 17.73
CA ASN A 73 -9.33 -1.23 17.79
C ASN A 73 -8.41 -0.35 18.64
N ASP A 74 -7.74 -0.94 19.63
CA ASP A 74 -6.69 -0.25 20.40
C ASP A 74 -5.40 -0.07 19.57
N VAL A 75 -5.12 -1.00 18.64
CA VAL A 75 -4.11 -0.85 17.58
C VAL A 75 -4.81 -0.57 16.27
N LYS A 76 -4.62 0.62 15.72
CA LYS A 76 -5.25 1.02 14.47
C LYS A 76 -4.53 0.40 13.27
N VAL A 77 -5.30 0.01 12.25
CA VAL A 77 -4.75 -0.49 10.99
C VAL A 77 -4.73 0.64 9.97
N ALA A 78 -3.53 1.02 9.55
CA ALA A 78 -3.33 1.94 8.44
C ALA A 78 -3.23 1.18 7.12
N VAL A 79 -3.81 1.76 6.09
CA VAL A 79 -3.64 1.38 4.68
C VAL A 79 -3.20 2.64 3.91
N ALA A 80 -2.69 2.50 2.69
CA ALA A 80 -2.16 3.65 1.98
C ALA A 80 -3.15 4.83 1.86
N LYS A 81 -4.45 4.55 1.71
CA LYS A 81 -5.51 5.55 1.55
C LYS A 81 -5.82 6.35 2.83
N ASN A 82 -5.63 5.78 4.02
CA ASN A 82 -5.92 6.47 5.29
C ASN A 82 -4.67 6.83 6.08
N PHE A 83 -3.48 6.51 5.57
CA PHE A 83 -2.21 6.74 6.26
C PHE A 83 -1.97 8.21 6.58
N GLU A 84 -2.26 9.09 5.64
CA GLU A 84 -2.08 10.52 5.84
C GLU A 84 -2.95 11.06 6.98
N GLU A 85 -4.19 10.60 7.06
CA GLU A 85 -5.13 11.00 8.11
C GLU A 85 -4.74 10.44 9.47
N LEU A 86 -4.42 9.14 9.53
CA LEU A 86 -4.14 8.45 10.78
C LEU A 86 -2.75 8.76 11.35
N VAL A 87 -1.77 9.05 10.50
CA VAL A 87 -0.36 9.19 10.92
C VAL A 87 0.15 10.60 10.71
N THR A 88 0.09 11.13 9.47
CA THR A 88 0.74 12.40 9.15
C THR A 88 -0.02 13.60 9.72
N LYS A 89 -1.34 13.54 9.74
CA LYS A 89 -2.21 14.61 10.24
C LYS A 89 -2.73 14.37 11.67
N SER A 90 -2.26 13.31 12.32
CA SER A 90 -2.62 13.05 13.72
C SER A 90 -2.13 14.19 14.61
N GLU A 91 -2.96 14.61 15.55
CA GLU A 91 -2.58 15.56 16.61
C GLU A 91 -1.83 14.89 17.78
N LYS A 92 -1.78 13.55 17.79
CA LYS A 92 -1.10 12.74 18.78
C LYS A 92 0.24 12.23 18.24
N ASP A 93 1.11 11.85 19.12
CA ASP A 93 2.29 11.05 18.78
C ASP A 93 1.82 9.70 18.22
N VAL A 94 2.44 9.24 17.12
CA VAL A 94 2.05 7.99 16.46
C VAL A 94 3.22 7.04 16.37
N LEU A 95 3.05 5.83 16.91
CA LEU A 95 3.98 4.74 16.74
C LEU A 95 3.45 3.81 15.63
N VAL A 96 4.20 3.68 14.54
CA VAL A 96 3.79 2.86 13.38
C VAL A 96 4.67 1.63 13.25
N GLU A 97 4.05 0.45 13.21
CA GLU A 97 4.69 -0.81 12.79
C GLU A 97 4.40 -1.05 11.30
N PHE A 98 5.43 -1.07 10.47
CA PHE A 98 5.35 -1.60 9.12
C PHE A 98 5.70 -3.08 9.15
N TYR A 99 4.79 -3.95 8.80
CA TYR A 99 4.99 -5.40 8.87
C TYR A 99 4.76 -6.10 7.52
N ALA A 100 5.21 -7.35 7.47
CA ALA A 100 4.89 -8.27 6.39
C ALA A 100 4.26 -9.54 7.01
N PRO A 101 3.17 -10.10 6.43
CA PRO A 101 2.47 -11.28 7.01
C PRO A 101 3.32 -12.53 7.13
N TRP A 102 4.37 -12.64 6.31
CA TRP A 102 5.32 -13.76 6.32
C TRP A 102 6.52 -13.53 7.24
N CYS A 103 6.68 -12.36 7.85
CA CYS A 103 7.79 -12.03 8.74
C CYS A 103 7.61 -12.70 10.11
N GLY A 104 8.52 -13.60 10.48
CA GLY A 104 8.47 -14.30 11.76
C GLY A 104 8.62 -13.39 12.98
N HIS A 105 9.47 -12.37 12.88
CA HIS A 105 9.67 -11.39 13.95
C HIS A 105 8.41 -10.54 14.19
N CYS A 106 7.75 -10.09 13.10
CA CYS A 106 6.50 -9.33 13.20
C CYS A 106 5.40 -10.18 13.86
N LYS A 107 5.30 -11.48 13.50
CA LYS A 107 4.36 -12.40 14.18
C LYS A 107 4.62 -12.55 15.66
N SER A 108 5.90 -12.55 16.08
CA SER A 108 6.27 -12.64 17.49
C SER A 108 6.05 -11.31 18.23
N LEU A 109 6.12 -10.19 17.51
CA LEU A 109 5.88 -8.85 18.06
C LEU A 109 4.38 -8.56 18.22
N ALA A 110 3.54 -9.07 17.30
CA ALA A 110 2.12 -8.74 17.23
C ALA A 110 1.39 -8.81 18.59
N PRO A 111 1.49 -9.87 19.44
CA PRO A 111 0.81 -9.90 20.72
C PRO A 111 1.30 -8.81 21.69
N LYS A 112 2.59 -8.46 21.64
CA LYS A 112 3.17 -7.38 22.46
C LYS A 112 2.71 -6.00 21.97
N TYR A 113 2.55 -5.88 20.66
CA TYR A 113 2.08 -4.65 20.03
C TYR A 113 0.60 -4.38 20.35
N ASP A 114 -0.22 -5.44 20.34
CA ASP A 114 -1.62 -5.36 20.77
C ASP A 114 -1.74 -5.03 22.27
N GLU A 115 -0.87 -5.60 23.13
CA GLU A 115 -0.79 -5.26 24.57
C GLU A 115 -0.36 -3.79 24.77
N LEU A 116 0.57 -3.30 23.96
CA LEU A 116 1.00 -1.91 23.98
C LEU A 116 -0.15 -0.98 23.60
N GLY A 117 -0.90 -1.28 22.54
CA GLY A 117 -2.08 -0.51 22.15
C GLY A 117 -3.11 -0.38 23.28
N ALA A 118 -3.39 -1.49 23.95
CA ALA A 118 -4.30 -1.48 25.10
C ALA A 118 -3.80 -0.62 26.27
N LYS A 119 -2.50 -0.62 26.56
CA LYS A 119 -1.88 0.18 27.63
C LYS A 119 -1.83 1.67 27.30
N MET A 120 -1.65 2.01 26.01
CA MET A 120 -1.51 3.39 25.55
C MET A 120 -2.84 4.08 25.24
N LYS A 121 -3.96 3.40 25.43
CA LYS A 121 -5.29 3.89 25.09
C LYS A 121 -5.66 5.23 25.74
N GLU A 122 -5.24 5.43 27.00
CA GLU A 122 -5.50 6.66 27.78
C GLU A 122 -4.40 7.73 27.58
N GLU A 123 -3.34 7.40 26.85
CA GLU A 123 -2.22 8.28 26.60
C GLU A 123 -2.38 9.08 25.31
N ASN A 124 -1.61 10.15 25.16
CA ASN A 124 -1.62 10.97 23.93
C ASN A 124 -0.74 10.34 22.84
N VAL A 125 -0.83 9.02 22.68
CA VAL A 125 -0.08 8.24 21.69
C VAL A 125 -1.05 7.29 20.98
N GLU A 126 -0.95 7.21 19.67
CA GLU A 126 -1.68 6.22 18.86
C GLU A 126 -0.75 5.11 18.40
N ILE A 127 -1.19 3.88 18.55
CA ILE A 127 -0.47 2.69 18.09
C ILE A 127 -1.10 2.23 16.78
N VAL A 128 -0.28 2.20 15.72
CA VAL A 128 -0.73 1.95 14.35
C VAL A 128 0.10 0.85 13.71
N LYS A 129 -0.50 -0.03 12.92
CA LYS A 129 0.21 -1.03 12.13
C LYS A 129 -0.23 -0.98 10.65
N MET A 130 0.69 -1.27 9.73
CA MET A 130 0.45 -1.25 8.29
C MET A 130 1.14 -2.43 7.60
N ASP A 131 0.39 -3.19 6.81
CA ASP A 131 0.97 -4.20 5.93
C ASP A 131 1.67 -3.52 4.74
N ALA A 132 3.01 -3.48 4.78
CA ALA A 132 3.82 -2.89 3.73
C ALA A 132 3.91 -3.75 2.46
N THR A 133 3.34 -4.95 2.45
CA THR A 133 3.27 -5.82 1.26
C THR A 133 2.00 -5.59 0.45
N ALA A 134 0.92 -5.20 1.10
CA ALA A 134 -0.39 -4.97 0.50
C ALA A 134 -0.67 -3.48 0.22
N ASN A 135 0.16 -2.58 0.76
CA ASN A 135 -0.02 -1.14 0.67
C ASN A 135 1.27 -0.44 0.23
N ASP A 136 1.13 0.63 -0.55
CA ASP A 136 2.23 1.54 -0.83
C ASP A 136 2.54 2.37 0.42
N VAL A 137 3.78 2.25 0.91
CA VAL A 137 4.25 3.05 2.04
C VAL A 137 4.68 4.43 1.55
N PRO A 138 4.31 5.52 2.24
CA PRO A 138 4.75 6.85 1.82
C PRO A 138 6.27 6.97 1.77
N PRO A 139 6.84 7.64 0.76
CA PRO A 139 8.29 7.69 0.51
C PRO A 139 9.12 8.25 1.68
N ALA A 140 8.50 9.04 2.55
CA ALA A 140 9.14 9.62 3.74
C ALA A 140 9.62 8.56 4.75
N PHE A 141 9.05 7.35 4.71
CA PHE A 141 9.36 6.28 5.66
C PHE A 141 10.38 5.26 5.15
N ASP A 142 10.80 5.33 3.87
CA ASP A 142 11.83 4.47 3.22
C ASP A 142 11.81 2.99 3.63
N VAL A 143 10.62 2.40 3.73
CA VAL A 143 10.45 0.99 4.09
C VAL A 143 10.67 0.13 2.85
N LYS A 144 11.74 -0.68 2.85
CA LYS A 144 12.05 -1.61 1.76
C LYS A 144 11.55 -3.01 2.09
N VAL A 145 10.45 -3.41 1.47
CA VAL A 145 9.92 -4.77 1.57
C VAL A 145 10.45 -5.60 0.40
N THR A 146 11.50 -6.39 0.63
CA THR A 146 12.02 -7.31 -0.39
C THR A 146 11.90 -8.75 0.07
N LYS A 147 11.30 -9.62 -0.76
CA LYS A 147 11.21 -11.07 -0.51
C LYS A 147 12.59 -11.75 -0.39
N SER A 148 13.65 -11.10 -0.87
CA SER A 148 15.02 -11.64 -0.89
C SER A 148 15.84 -11.27 0.35
N SER A 149 15.41 -10.36 1.19
CA SER A 149 16.12 -10.01 2.41
C SER A 149 15.66 -10.86 3.59
N LEU A 150 16.19 -12.08 3.66
CA LEU A 150 16.05 -12.98 4.82
C LEU A 150 16.68 -12.40 6.11
N HIS A 151 17.30 -11.23 6.07
CA HIS A 151 18.05 -10.66 7.19
C HIS A 151 18.20 -9.16 7.13
N GLN A 152 17.16 -8.33 7.16
CA GLN A 152 17.35 -6.94 7.65
C GLN A 152 16.02 -6.25 7.96
N ASN A 153 15.79 -6.06 9.26
CA ASN A 153 15.05 -4.98 9.92
C ASN A 153 13.79 -4.44 9.21
N ILE A 154 12.72 -5.23 9.25
CA ILE A 154 11.36 -4.72 9.27
C ILE A 154 10.84 -5.05 10.69
N CYS A 155 10.99 -4.13 11.57
CA CYS A 155 10.29 -3.94 12.84
C CYS A 155 10.39 -2.48 13.20
#